data_86038b821195d435a7172d495ea60c21
#
_entry.id   86038b821195d435a7172d495ea60c21
#
_cell.length_a   1.000
_cell.length_b   1.000
_cell.length_c   1.000
_cell.angle_alpha   90.00
_cell.angle_beta   90.00
_cell.angle_gamma   90.00
#
_symmetry.space_group_name_H-M   'P 1'
#
loop_
_entity.id
_entity.type
_entity.pdbx_description
1 polymer ?
#
loop_
_entity_poly.entity_id
_entity_poly.type
_entity_poly.pdbx_seq_one_letter_code
_entity_poly.pdbx_strand_id
1 'polypeptide(L)'
;MYILIFILKTIQTVVSTGILYFFGFAIDEFTKNPSPEKIKLIIFYALLEILFVVIHHLCQRGIFFIRKKFALLYSQNLSNAIFNIPPEDFLKHETDYYFTAFKDQIPKIQTSYLLGRIHVASSLVGILLTVFVLISFHFSLPIIMLSSFIIGKFVTKIIEPHIDKMSSQEIRLQEEYNAETNENQRGLPFYILNGKRNLLFTRQVSANNTFENQSCKIEIKKTAFEWIMILTSMCLAVAGLAFAIFLFTKNKITIGMLSSTILYMNVFSQKLEGLLKLFIEVRYGKTSKEKIDKIIKSKRNKILSAEEFKTLNLSDVSFSYNTKDGESIPILKNINLQINKGDKILLTGKSGSGKSTLIKLILNLLKPNTGKVYFNDKLISDNEYLPFYFINQNFHLFKTSIEDNIFFGDKKQKEPYVFARLEKFYDKDITALDTDGVQISGGEKERAALARIFAGSYKNIIMDETFAGLDFENYKFIQNKFLDDKELTYIEISHREIDTEKFDYIFTLEGGKLNVTTVKEK
;
A
#
# COMPACT_ATOMS: atom_id res chain seq x y z
N MET A 1 -16.46 6.95 16.23
CA MET A 1 -16.46 5.73 15.41
C MET A 1 -16.00 4.49 16.18
N TYR A 2 -14.80 4.46 16.78
CA TYR A 2 -14.30 3.36 17.62
C TYR A 2 -15.24 3.02 18.78
N ILE A 3 -15.70 4.05 19.51
CA ILE A 3 -16.62 3.91 20.62
C ILE A 3 -17.91 3.20 20.20
N LEU A 4 -18.48 3.55 19.05
CA LEU A 4 -19.71 2.94 18.56
C LEU A 4 -19.53 1.45 18.23
N ILE A 5 -18.42 1.07 17.57
CA ILE A 5 -18.13 -0.37 17.33
C ILE A 5 -17.93 -1.11 18.66
N PHE A 6 -17.22 -0.49 19.61
CA PHE A 6 -17.03 -1.07 20.94
C PHE A 6 -18.36 -1.28 21.66
N ILE A 7 -19.27 -0.30 21.64
CA ILE A 7 -20.61 -0.43 22.23
C ILE A 7 -21.37 -1.58 21.57
N LEU A 8 -21.39 -1.66 20.23
CA LEU A 8 -22.09 -2.75 19.52
C LEU A 8 -21.53 -4.13 19.89
N LYS A 9 -20.21 -4.25 19.98
CA LYS A 9 -19.54 -5.50 20.40
C LYS A 9 -19.81 -5.84 21.88
N THR A 10 -19.84 -4.83 22.74
CA THR A 10 -20.18 -5.02 24.15
C THR A 10 -21.62 -5.48 24.32
N ILE A 11 -22.58 -4.90 23.60
CA ILE A 11 -23.99 -5.35 23.59
C ILE A 11 -24.05 -6.84 23.20
N GLN A 12 -23.39 -7.25 22.10
CA GLN A 12 -23.35 -8.65 21.69
C GLN A 12 -22.84 -9.56 22.81
N THR A 13 -21.77 -9.12 23.49
CA THR A 13 -21.13 -9.89 24.56
C THR A 13 -22.04 -10.00 25.80
N VAL A 14 -22.69 -8.91 26.20
CA VAL A 14 -23.61 -8.91 27.34
C VAL A 14 -24.82 -9.83 27.07
N VAL A 15 -25.43 -9.70 25.90
CA VAL A 15 -26.59 -10.53 25.52
C VAL A 15 -26.20 -12.01 25.48
N SER A 16 -25.08 -12.37 24.82
CA SER A 16 -24.62 -13.77 24.77
C SER A 16 -24.34 -14.37 26.16
N THR A 17 -23.75 -13.58 27.07
CA THR A 17 -23.48 -14.03 28.43
C THR A 17 -24.78 -14.18 29.25
N GLY A 18 -25.71 -13.25 29.10
CA GLY A 18 -27.01 -13.29 29.78
C GLY A 18 -27.88 -14.48 29.39
N ILE A 19 -27.86 -14.87 28.11
CA ILE A 19 -28.59 -16.03 27.60
C ILE A 19 -28.12 -17.33 28.27
N LEU A 20 -26.83 -17.50 28.45
CA LEU A 20 -26.28 -18.68 29.12
C LEU A 20 -26.67 -18.75 30.61
N TYR A 21 -26.80 -17.61 31.28
CA TYR A 21 -27.34 -17.53 32.64
C TYR A 21 -28.78 -17.97 32.71
N PHE A 22 -29.60 -17.43 31.80
CA PHE A 22 -31.03 -17.77 31.71
C PHE A 22 -31.25 -19.24 31.38
N PHE A 23 -30.42 -19.87 30.58
CA PHE A 23 -30.45 -21.30 30.29
C PHE A 23 -30.37 -22.14 31.58
N GLY A 24 -29.38 -21.86 32.42
CA GLY A 24 -29.26 -22.56 33.71
C GLY A 24 -30.46 -22.35 34.63
N PHE A 25 -30.96 -21.13 34.69
CA PHE A 25 -32.18 -20.82 35.44
C PHE A 25 -33.39 -21.62 34.94
N ALA A 26 -33.57 -21.73 33.62
CA ALA A 26 -34.65 -22.50 33.02
C ALA A 26 -34.58 -23.99 33.35
N ILE A 27 -33.34 -24.56 33.35
CA ILE A 27 -33.12 -25.96 33.77
C ILE A 27 -33.46 -26.17 35.24
N ASP A 28 -33.03 -25.29 36.12
CA ASP A 28 -33.31 -25.39 37.55
C ASP A 28 -34.81 -25.34 37.85
N GLU A 29 -35.53 -24.43 37.21
CA GLU A 29 -36.99 -24.31 37.37
C GLU A 29 -37.75 -25.54 36.84
N PHE A 30 -37.28 -26.13 35.72
CA PHE A 30 -37.89 -27.33 35.16
C PHE A 30 -37.60 -28.59 36.03
N THR A 31 -36.40 -28.69 36.58
CA THR A 31 -36.03 -29.85 37.40
C THR A 31 -36.63 -29.88 38.79
N LYS A 32 -36.90 -28.70 39.40
CA LYS A 32 -37.57 -28.58 40.71
C LYS A 32 -39.02 -29.06 40.69
N ASN A 33 -39.80 -28.68 39.65
CA ASN A 33 -41.20 -29.06 39.50
C ASN A 33 -41.53 -29.26 38.00
N PRO A 34 -41.35 -30.46 37.46
CA PRO A 34 -41.66 -30.73 36.06
C PRO A 34 -43.17 -30.56 35.82
N SER A 35 -43.53 -29.54 35.05
CA SER A 35 -44.91 -29.31 34.65
C SER A 35 -44.99 -28.85 33.18
N PRO A 36 -46.06 -29.18 32.45
CA PRO A 36 -46.25 -28.73 31.06
C PRO A 36 -46.17 -27.18 30.93
N GLU A 37 -46.54 -26.44 31.95
CA GLU A 37 -46.48 -24.99 31.96
C GLU A 37 -45.04 -24.47 31.89
N LYS A 38 -44.09 -25.18 32.44
CA LYS A 38 -42.67 -24.80 32.41
C LYS A 38 -42.00 -25.03 31.06
N ILE A 39 -42.63 -25.76 30.14
CA ILE A 39 -42.21 -25.82 28.73
C ILE A 39 -42.21 -24.41 28.13
N LYS A 40 -43.07 -23.51 28.61
CA LYS A 40 -43.06 -22.10 28.21
C LYS A 40 -41.73 -21.40 28.47
N LEU A 41 -40.99 -21.78 29.51
CA LEU A 41 -39.63 -21.24 29.79
C LEU A 41 -38.60 -21.69 28.76
N ILE A 42 -38.69 -22.95 28.28
CA ILE A 42 -37.82 -23.48 27.23
C ILE A 42 -38.13 -22.77 25.90
N ILE A 43 -39.41 -22.57 25.60
CA ILE A 43 -39.85 -21.82 24.41
C ILE A 43 -39.34 -20.37 24.49
N PHE A 44 -39.47 -19.73 25.66
CA PHE A 44 -38.97 -18.38 25.89
C PHE A 44 -37.45 -18.28 25.72
N TYR A 45 -36.71 -19.27 26.21
CA TYR A 45 -35.26 -19.36 25.97
C TYR A 45 -34.93 -19.46 24.46
N ALA A 46 -35.63 -20.32 23.73
CA ALA A 46 -35.44 -20.44 22.27
C ALA A 46 -35.77 -19.13 21.53
N LEU A 47 -36.78 -18.38 21.97
CA LEU A 47 -37.08 -17.04 21.44
C LEU A 47 -35.97 -16.03 21.75
N LEU A 48 -35.36 -16.09 22.94
CA LEU A 48 -34.22 -15.26 23.30
C LEU A 48 -32.97 -15.55 22.42
N GLU A 49 -32.73 -16.82 22.09
CA GLU A 49 -31.65 -17.22 21.15
C GLU A 49 -31.89 -16.65 19.74
N ILE A 50 -33.11 -16.74 19.24
CA ILE A 50 -33.48 -16.15 17.95
C ILE A 50 -33.29 -14.62 17.98
N LEU A 51 -33.76 -13.97 19.03
CA LEU A 51 -33.57 -12.52 19.21
C LEU A 51 -32.09 -12.13 19.26
N PHE A 52 -31.27 -12.94 19.93
CA PHE A 52 -29.81 -12.74 19.95
C PHE A 52 -29.21 -12.80 18.56
N VAL A 53 -29.57 -13.80 17.73
CA VAL A 53 -29.10 -13.92 16.34
C VAL A 53 -29.47 -12.66 15.55
N VAL A 54 -30.68 -12.13 15.70
CA VAL A 54 -31.11 -10.89 15.05
C VAL A 54 -30.30 -9.69 15.50
N ILE A 55 -30.12 -9.51 16.82
CA ILE A 55 -29.32 -8.43 17.40
C ILE A 55 -27.87 -8.54 16.91
N HIS A 56 -27.30 -9.74 16.93
CA HIS A 56 -25.96 -10.01 16.43
C HIS A 56 -25.81 -9.55 14.98
N HIS A 57 -26.75 -9.95 14.12
CA HIS A 57 -26.73 -9.58 12.69
C HIS A 57 -26.84 -8.06 12.48
N LEU A 58 -27.73 -7.39 13.20
CA LEU A 58 -27.88 -5.92 13.13
C LEU A 58 -26.61 -5.20 13.59
N CYS A 59 -26.00 -5.65 14.68
CA CYS A 59 -24.73 -5.11 15.15
C CYS A 59 -23.60 -5.30 14.13
N GLN A 60 -23.53 -6.48 13.50
CA GLN A 60 -22.53 -6.74 12.44
C GLN A 60 -22.72 -5.81 11.23
N ARG A 61 -23.96 -5.58 10.79
CA ARG A 61 -24.25 -4.59 9.73
C ARG A 61 -23.75 -3.21 10.11
N GLY A 62 -24.02 -2.75 11.33
CA GLY A 62 -23.52 -1.48 11.83
C GLY A 62 -21.99 -1.39 11.78
N ILE A 63 -21.29 -2.46 12.19
CA ILE A 63 -19.83 -2.54 12.13
C ILE A 63 -19.33 -2.45 10.69
N PHE A 64 -19.94 -3.11 9.72
CA PHE A 64 -19.56 -3.03 8.31
C PHE A 64 -19.70 -1.61 7.74
N PHE A 65 -20.78 -0.89 8.04
CA PHE A 65 -20.95 0.51 7.63
C PHE A 65 -19.85 1.42 8.19
N ILE A 66 -19.51 1.24 9.46
CA ILE A 66 -18.46 2.02 10.11
C ILE A 66 -17.09 1.69 9.50
N ARG A 67 -16.81 0.42 9.21
CA ARG A 67 -15.60 -0.03 8.52
C ARG A 67 -15.47 0.62 7.15
N LYS A 68 -16.55 0.60 6.34
CA LYS A 68 -16.57 1.25 5.02
C LYS A 68 -16.20 2.73 5.13
N LYS A 69 -16.83 3.46 6.06
CA LYS A 69 -16.54 4.89 6.28
C LYS A 69 -15.08 5.13 6.67
N PHE A 70 -14.54 4.27 7.54
CA PHE A 70 -13.12 4.34 7.92
C PHE A 70 -12.20 4.09 6.73
N ALA A 71 -12.47 3.06 5.91
CA ALA A 71 -11.69 2.75 4.72
C ALA A 71 -11.61 3.95 3.77
N LEU A 72 -12.77 4.55 3.47
CA LEU A 72 -12.85 5.70 2.58
C LEU A 72 -12.03 6.88 3.10
N LEU A 73 -12.18 7.24 4.38
CA LEU A 73 -11.42 8.35 4.98
C LEU A 73 -9.91 8.07 4.98
N TYR A 74 -9.51 6.82 5.29
CA TYR A 74 -8.09 6.46 5.33
C TYR A 74 -7.48 6.43 3.92
N SER A 75 -8.22 5.91 2.94
CA SER A 75 -7.80 5.92 1.52
C SER A 75 -7.70 7.35 0.99
N GLN A 76 -8.66 8.23 1.31
CA GLN A 76 -8.59 9.64 0.91
C GLN A 76 -7.38 10.35 1.50
N ASN A 77 -7.10 10.14 2.80
CA ASN A 77 -5.93 10.72 3.45
C ASN A 77 -4.61 10.20 2.84
N LEU A 78 -4.56 8.89 2.53
CA LEU A 78 -3.40 8.29 1.89
C LEU A 78 -3.24 8.80 0.45
N SER A 79 -4.31 8.88 -0.34
CA SER A 79 -4.28 9.45 -1.69
C SER A 79 -3.79 10.89 -1.65
N ASN A 80 -4.37 11.72 -0.78
CA ASN A 80 -3.94 13.10 -0.63
C ASN A 80 -2.46 13.20 -0.22
N ALA A 81 -1.98 12.31 0.64
CA ALA A 81 -0.57 12.28 1.01
C ALA A 81 0.32 11.88 -0.17
N ILE A 82 -0.02 10.82 -0.90
CA ILE A 82 0.77 10.32 -2.04
C ILE A 82 0.83 11.34 -3.16
N PHE A 83 -0.29 11.99 -3.49
CA PHE A 83 -0.32 13.05 -4.52
C PHE A 83 0.42 14.31 -4.12
N ASN A 84 0.80 14.46 -2.85
CA ASN A 84 1.63 15.56 -2.35
C ASN A 84 3.04 15.09 -1.92
N ILE A 85 3.45 13.87 -2.28
CA ILE A 85 4.83 13.42 -2.06
C ILE A 85 5.75 14.10 -3.07
N PRO A 86 6.93 14.58 -2.64
CA PRO A 86 7.94 15.08 -3.55
C PRO A 86 8.32 14.03 -4.60
N PRO A 87 8.46 14.38 -5.89
CA PRO A 87 8.90 13.44 -6.92
C PRO A 87 10.20 12.73 -6.55
N GLU A 88 11.14 13.39 -5.90
CA GLU A 88 12.39 12.78 -5.43
C GLU A 88 12.17 11.69 -4.38
N ASP A 89 11.18 11.86 -3.49
CA ASP A 89 10.81 10.84 -2.50
C ASP A 89 9.96 9.75 -3.13
N PHE A 90 9.10 10.11 -4.09
CA PHE A 90 8.32 9.14 -4.86
C PHE A 90 9.23 8.20 -5.68
N LEU A 91 10.29 8.74 -6.30
CA LEU A 91 11.25 7.98 -7.09
C LEU A 91 12.20 7.09 -6.26
N LYS A 92 12.29 7.28 -4.94
CA LYS A 92 13.06 6.39 -4.04
C LYS A 92 12.43 5.02 -3.86
N HIS A 93 11.14 4.90 -4.14
CA HIS A 93 10.38 3.68 -3.99
C HIS A 93 9.82 3.24 -5.34
N GLU A 94 9.72 1.93 -5.54
CA GLU A 94 8.99 1.38 -6.70
C GLU A 94 7.49 1.71 -6.57
N THR A 95 6.81 1.84 -7.69
CA THR A 95 5.37 2.14 -7.74
C THR A 95 4.54 1.14 -6.92
N ASP A 96 4.99 -0.13 -6.88
CA ASP A 96 4.38 -1.20 -6.12
C ASP A 96 4.36 -0.93 -4.61
N TYR A 97 5.30 -0.16 -4.08
CA TYR A 97 5.31 0.25 -2.67
C TYR A 97 4.05 1.04 -2.29
N TYR A 98 3.65 1.99 -3.13
CA TYR A 98 2.45 2.78 -2.90
C TYR A 98 1.17 2.01 -3.21
N PHE A 99 1.19 1.15 -4.23
CA PHE A 99 0.07 0.27 -4.57
C PHE A 99 -0.24 -0.72 -3.43
N THR A 100 0.77 -1.34 -2.84
CA THR A 100 0.59 -2.25 -1.69
C THR A 100 0.06 -1.52 -0.46
N ALA A 101 0.34 -0.22 -0.30
CA ALA A 101 -0.23 0.58 0.77
C ALA A 101 -1.77 0.61 0.70
N PHE A 102 -2.34 0.76 -0.49
CA PHE A 102 -3.80 0.72 -0.69
C PHE A 102 -4.36 -0.69 -0.60
N LYS A 103 -3.77 -1.62 -1.34
CA LYS A 103 -4.29 -2.98 -1.52
C LYS A 103 -4.21 -3.82 -0.25
N ASP A 104 -3.07 -3.76 0.45
CA ASP A 104 -2.77 -4.70 1.52
C ASP A 104 -2.77 -4.04 2.90
N GLN A 105 -2.20 -2.83 3.03
CA GLN A 105 -2.00 -2.23 4.35
C GLN A 105 -3.29 -1.64 4.92
N ILE A 106 -4.13 -0.97 4.12
CA ILE A 106 -5.41 -0.41 4.59
C ILE A 106 -6.35 -1.50 5.11
N PRO A 107 -6.60 -2.63 4.39
CA PRO A 107 -7.38 -3.74 4.92
C PRO A 107 -6.82 -4.30 6.22
N LYS A 108 -5.49 -4.48 6.34
CA LYS A 108 -4.84 -4.94 7.57
C LYS A 108 -5.04 -3.97 8.74
N ILE A 109 -4.96 -2.67 8.51
CA ILE A 109 -5.26 -1.67 9.55
C ILE A 109 -6.70 -1.78 10.01
N GLN A 110 -7.65 -1.99 9.10
CA GLN A 110 -9.06 -2.13 9.44
C GLN A 110 -9.34 -3.38 10.27
N THR A 111 -8.87 -4.54 9.79
CA THR A 111 -9.20 -5.84 10.38
C THR A 111 -8.36 -6.11 11.62
N SER A 112 -7.04 -5.98 11.51
CA SER A 112 -6.13 -6.40 12.57
C SER A 112 -5.90 -5.31 13.61
N TYR A 113 -5.65 -4.05 13.19
CA TYR A 113 -5.38 -3.00 14.16
C TYR A 113 -6.65 -2.44 14.80
N LEU A 114 -7.62 -1.98 13.98
CA LEU A 114 -8.82 -1.30 14.46
C LEU A 114 -9.79 -2.27 15.11
N LEU A 115 -10.24 -3.28 14.38
CA LEU A 115 -11.16 -4.28 14.90
C LEU A 115 -10.48 -5.17 15.94
N GLY A 116 -9.23 -5.55 15.74
CA GLY A 116 -8.47 -6.35 16.70
C GLY A 116 -8.46 -5.70 18.09
N ARG A 117 -8.16 -4.41 18.21
CA ARG A 117 -8.20 -3.70 19.51
C ARG A 117 -9.58 -3.69 20.14
N ILE A 118 -10.64 -3.51 19.35
CA ILE A 118 -12.01 -3.53 19.84
C ILE A 118 -12.40 -4.95 20.28
N HIS A 119 -11.99 -5.96 19.52
CA HIS A 119 -12.20 -7.35 19.89
C HIS A 119 -11.47 -7.72 21.18
N VAL A 120 -10.22 -7.27 21.38
CA VAL A 120 -9.50 -7.42 22.65
C VAL A 120 -10.29 -6.82 23.79
N ALA A 121 -10.72 -5.57 23.67
CA ALA A 121 -11.48 -4.87 24.71
C ALA A 121 -12.83 -5.57 24.99
N SER A 122 -13.59 -5.96 23.96
CA SER A 122 -14.88 -6.65 24.15
C SER A 122 -14.71 -8.07 24.71
N SER A 123 -13.63 -8.77 24.37
CA SER A 123 -13.30 -10.08 24.96
C SER A 123 -12.96 -9.96 26.45
N LEU A 124 -12.22 -8.92 26.85
CA LEU A 124 -11.96 -8.65 28.26
C LEU A 124 -13.26 -8.37 29.03
N VAL A 125 -14.15 -7.55 28.47
CA VAL A 125 -15.48 -7.34 29.08
C VAL A 125 -16.24 -8.67 29.22
N GLY A 126 -16.21 -9.50 28.20
CA GLY A 126 -16.88 -10.81 28.26
C GLY A 126 -16.28 -11.76 29.30
N ILE A 127 -14.96 -11.75 29.47
CA ILE A 127 -14.30 -12.51 30.54
C ILE A 127 -14.73 -12.02 31.91
N LEU A 128 -14.74 -10.70 32.14
CA LEU A 128 -15.17 -10.11 33.39
C LEU A 128 -16.63 -10.44 33.72
N LEU A 129 -17.53 -10.38 32.73
CA LEU A 129 -18.92 -10.77 32.92
C LEU A 129 -19.06 -12.25 33.24
N THR A 130 -18.32 -13.14 32.56
CA THR A 130 -18.30 -14.57 32.85
C THR A 130 -17.83 -14.85 34.28
N VAL A 131 -16.76 -14.20 34.71
CA VAL A 131 -16.25 -14.29 36.09
C VAL A 131 -17.29 -13.84 37.08
N PHE A 132 -17.96 -12.70 36.83
CA PHE A 132 -19.01 -12.17 37.71
C PHE A 132 -20.19 -13.17 37.86
N VAL A 133 -20.67 -13.76 36.76
CA VAL A 133 -21.73 -14.76 36.81
C VAL A 133 -21.29 -16.01 37.58
N LEU A 134 -20.07 -16.48 37.36
CA LEU A 134 -19.58 -17.68 38.04
C LEU A 134 -19.38 -17.44 39.56
N ILE A 135 -19.03 -16.23 39.99
CA ILE A 135 -19.00 -15.86 41.41
C ILE A 135 -20.39 -15.99 42.02
N SER A 136 -21.46 -15.62 41.28
CA SER A 136 -22.82 -15.78 41.76
C SER A 136 -23.27 -17.24 41.94
N PHE A 137 -22.66 -18.18 41.21
CA PHE A 137 -22.87 -19.61 41.39
C PHE A 137 -22.09 -20.16 42.58
N HIS A 138 -20.77 -19.97 42.55
CA HIS A 138 -19.87 -20.34 43.64
C HIS A 138 -18.50 -19.65 43.47
N PHE A 139 -17.98 -19.05 44.55
CA PHE A 139 -16.76 -18.24 44.49
C PHE A 139 -15.50 -18.99 44.03
N SER A 140 -15.43 -20.33 44.18
CA SER A 140 -14.28 -21.14 43.75
C SER A 140 -14.24 -21.42 42.26
N LEU A 141 -15.35 -21.34 41.53
CA LEU A 141 -15.41 -21.61 40.08
C LEU A 141 -14.51 -20.64 39.27
N PRO A 142 -14.58 -19.33 39.45
CA PRO A 142 -13.70 -18.41 38.74
C PRO A 142 -12.23 -18.54 39.15
N ILE A 143 -11.90 -19.00 40.37
CA ILE A 143 -10.50 -19.22 40.79
C ILE A 143 -9.86 -20.30 39.93
N ILE A 144 -10.56 -21.41 39.68
CA ILE A 144 -10.06 -22.48 38.80
C ILE A 144 -9.92 -21.98 37.36
N MET A 145 -10.89 -21.21 36.85
CA MET A 145 -10.81 -20.65 35.50
C MET A 145 -9.64 -19.65 35.36
N LEU A 146 -9.41 -18.83 36.37
CA LEU A 146 -8.28 -17.90 36.37
C LEU A 146 -6.93 -18.62 36.49
N SER A 147 -6.85 -19.71 37.29
CA SER A 147 -5.64 -20.55 37.33
C SER A 147 -5.36 -21.18 35.95
N SER A 148 -6.39 -21.65 35.28
CA SER A 148 -6.30 -22.16 33.89
C SER A 148 -5.76 -21.09 32.92
N PHE A 149 -6.21 -19.84 33.10
CA PHE A 149 -5.69 -18.69 32.32
C PHE A 149 -4.20 -18.47 32.55
N ILE A 150 -3.76 -18.48 33.80
CA ILE A 150 -2.34 -18.26 34.15
C ILE A 150 -1.47 -19.37 33.54
N ILE A 151 -1.89 -20.63 33.66
CA ILE A 151 -1.19 -21.78 33.08
C ILE A 151 -1.14 -21.68 31.55
N GLY A 152 -2.28 -21.38 30.90
CA GLY A 152 -2.35 -21.18 29.47
C GLY A 152 -1.44 -20.07 28.97
N LYS A 153 -1.41 -18.92 29.68
CA LYS A 153 -0.51 -17.81 29.36
C LYS A 153 0.96 -18.17 29.52
N PHE A 154 1.30 -18.99 30.50
CA PHE A 154 2.67 -19.47 30.69
C PHE A 154 3.11 -20.37 29.53
N VAL A 155 2.26 -21.32 29.12
CA VAL A 155 2.51 -22.18 27.95
C VAL A 155 2.65 -21.36 26.67
N THR A 156 1.76 -20.40 26.46
CA THR A 156 1.82 -19.50 25.29
C THR A 156 3.13 -18.72 25.25
N LYS A 157 3.57 -18.16 26.38
CA LYS A 157 4.82 -17.39 26.47
C LYS A 157 6.05 -18.20 26.06
N ILE A 158 6.03 -19.52 26.28
CA ILE A 158 7.11 -20.42 25.85
C ILE A 158 7.03 -20.70 24.33
N ILE A 159 5.83 -20.82 23.79
CA ILE A 159 5.60 -21.23 22.40
C ILE A 159 5.66 -20.04 21.43
N GLU A 160 5.20 -18.86 21.83
CA GLU A 160 5.09 -17.64 21.01
C GLU A 160 6.38 -17.28 20.25
N PRO A 161 7.59 -17.28 20.84
CA PRO A 161 8.83 -16.96 20.12
C PRO A 161 9.13 -17.93 18.97
N HIS A 162 8.72 -19.22 19.12
CA HIS A 162 8.92 -20.23 18.09
C HIS A 162 7.95 -20.02 16.92
N ILE A 163 6.69 -19.68 17.21
CA ILE A 163 5.67 -19.37 16.20
C ILE A 163 6.05 -18.08 15.45
N ASP A 164 6.52 -17.04 16.15
CA ASP A 164 6.95 -15.77 15.54
C ASP A 164 8.12 -16.00 14.57
N LYS A 165 9.10 -16.80 14.97
CA LYS A 165 10.23 -17.16 14.09
C LYS A 165 9.77 -17.90 12.84
N MET A 166 8.86 -18.87 12.98
CA MET A 166 8.30 -19.62 11.86
C MET A 166 7.47 -18.75 10.94
N SER A 167 6.66 -17.84 11.49
CA SER A 167 5.87 -16.89 10.71
C SER A 167 6.73 -15.92 9.93
N SER A 168 7.84 -15.44 10.52
CA SER A 168 8.80 -14.60 9.83
C SER A 168 9.51 -15.33 8.69
N GLN A 169 9.83 -16.61 8.86
CA GLN A 169 10.39 -17.45 7.81
C GLN A 169 9.40 -17.67 6.66
N GLU A 170 8.14 -17.93 6.96
CA GLU A 170 7.09 -18.12 5.94
C GLU A 170 6.85 -16.85 5.12
N ILE A 171 6.81 -15.67 5.76
CA ILE A 171 6.69 -14.39 5.06
C ILE A 171 7.85 -14.21 4.09
N ARG A 172 9.08 -14.48 4.53
CA ARG A 172 10.27 -14.38 3.68
C ARG A 172 10.24 -15.34 2.49
N LEU A 173 9.85 -16.59 2.73
CA LEU A 173 9.68 -17.58 1.65
C LEU A 173 8.62 -17.14 0.63
N GLN A 174 7.52 -16.55 1.10
CA GLN A 174 6.47 -16.02 0.23
C GLN A 174 6.97 -14.82 -0.59
N GLU A 175 7.79 -13.95 -0.02
CA GLU A 175 8.39 -12.82 -0.73
C GLU A 175 9.36 -13.31 -1.82
N GLU A 176 10.22 -14.28 -1.51
CA GLU A 176 11.16 -14.89 -2.46
C GLU A 176 10.41 -15.58 -3.62
N TYR A 177 9.39 -16.37 -3.32
CA TYR A 177 8.54 -17.04 -4.30
C TYR A 177 7.79 -16.05 -5.21
N ASN A 178 7.22 -15.00 -4.62
CA ASN A 178 6.52 -13.96 -5.39
C ASN A 178 7.48 -13.22 -6.33
N ALA A 179 8.69 -12.90 -5.88
CA ALA A 179 9.70 -12.25 -6.71
C ALA A 179 10.09 -13.11 -7.91
N GLU A 180 10.37 -14.41 -7.69
CA GLU A 180 10.71 -15.34 -8.75
C GLU A 180 9.55 -15.57 -9.74
N THR A 181 8.32 -15.70 -9.23
CA THR A 181 7.13 -15.86 -10.07
C THR A 181 6.88 -14.63 -10.94
N ASN A 182 7.03 -13.42 -10.38
CA ASN A 182 6.89 -12.18 -11.12
C ASN A 182 7.97 -12.06 -12.23
N GLU A 183 9.21 -12.42 -11.93
CA GLU A 183 10.28 -12.44 -12.94
C GLU A 183 9.97 -13.42 -14.08
N ASN A 184 9.52 -14.63 -13.73
CA ASN A 184 9.12 -15.64 -14.72
C ASN A 184 7.96 -15.16 -15.60
N GLN A 185 6.96 -14.47 -15.02
CA GLN A 185 5.83 -13.93 -15.79
C GLN A 185 6.26 -12.79 -16.72
N ARG A 186 7.12 -11.88 -16.26
CA ARG A 186 7.67 -10.79 -17.09
C ARG A 186 8.51 -11.34 -18.25
N GLY A 187 9.24 -12.42 -18.02
CA GLY A 187 10.06 -13.08 -19.03
C GLY A 187 9.28 -13.98 -20.00
N LEU A 188 7.99 -14.30 -19.72
CA LEU A 188 7.21 -15.27 -20.49
C LEU A 188 7.18 -15.01 -22.00
N PRO A 189 6.92 -13.78 -22.52
CA PRO A 189 6.93 -13.52 -23.95
C PRO A 189 8.28 -13.83 -24.59
N PHE A 190 9.39 -13.47 -23.94
CA PHE A 190 10.74 -13.73 -24.41
C PHE A 190 11.02 -15.23 -24.53
N TYR A 191 10.69 -16.01 -23.51
CA TYR A 191 10.89 -17.45 -23.51
C TYR A 191 10.04 -18.18 -24.56
N ILE A 192 8.79 -17.73 -24.80
CA ILE A 192 7.91 -18.28 -25.82
C ILE A 192 8.48 -18.02 -27.21
N LEU A 193 8.85 -16.76 -27.50
CA LEU A 193 9.36 -16.36 -28.81
C LEU A 193 10.69 -17.03 -29.17
N ASN A 194 11.51 -17.37 -28.18
CA ASN A 194 12.78 -18.06 -28.38
C ASN A 194 12.68 -19.60 -28.26
N GLY A 195 11.48 -20.17 -28.23
CA GLY A 195 11.27 -21.61 -28.15
C GLY A 195 11.76 -22.26 -26.85
N LYS A 196 11.93 -21.49 -25.77
CA LYS A 196 12.46 -21.94 -24.46
C LYS A 196 11.38 -22.11 -23.40
N ARG A 197 10.13 -22.28 -23.79
CA ARG A 197 8.97 -22.41 -22.88
C ARG A 197 9.17 -23.50 -21.81
N ASN A 198 9.74 -24.65 -22.19
CA ASN A 198 9.96 -25.74 -21.26
C ASN A 198 10.96 -25.39 -20.14
N LEU A 199 11.96 -24.57 -20.43
CA LEU A 199 12.92 -24.11 -19.43
C LEU A 199 12.23 -23.24 -18.38
N LEU A 200 11.39 -22.30 -18.81
CA LEU A 200 10.62 -21.45 -17.89
C LEU A 200 9.63 -22.27 -17.06
N PHE A 201 8.95 -23.25 -17.69
CA PHE A 201 8.05 -24.15 -17.00
C PHE A 201 8.78 -24.95 -15.89
N THR A 202 9.94 -25.54 -16.21
CA THR A 202 10.75 -26.29 -15.24
C THR A 202 11.19 -25.38 -14.09
N ARG A 203 11.62 -24.14 -14.38
CA ARG A 203 11.99 -23.16 -13.36
C ARG A 203 10.82 -22.84 -12.43
N GLN A 204 9.63 -22.57 -12.97
CA GLN A 204 8.44 -22.27 -12.17
C GLN A 204 8.01 -23.47 -11.32
N VAL A 205 8.04 -24.70 -11.86
CA VAL A 205 7.73 -25.92 -11.11
C VAL A 205 8.73 -26.13 -9.97
N SER A 206 10.02 -25.86 -10.22
CA SER A 206 11.05 -25.96 -9.17
C SER A 206 10.81 -24.94 -8.05
N ALA A 207 10.48 -23.70 -8.39
CA ALA A 207 10.15 -22.65 -7.41
C ALA A 207 8.92 -23.03 -6.58
N ASN A 208 7.84 -23.54 -7.23
CA ASN A 208 6.65 -24.02 -6.56
C ASN A 208 6.98 -25.16 -5.58
N ASN A 209 7.72 -26.17 -6.04
CA ASN A 209 8.07 -27.32 -5.22
C ASN A 209 8.92 -26.90 -4.00
N THR A 210 9.84 -25.97 -4.18
CA THR A 210 10.69 -25.47 -3.09
C THR A 210 9.83 -24.72 -2.07
N PHE A 211 8.96 -23.84 -2.53
CA PHE A 211 8.05 -23.07 -1.68
C PHE A 211 7.10 -23.99 -0.90
N GLU A 212 6.37 -24.88 -1.60
CA GLU A 212 5.38 -25.77 -0.98
C GLU A 212 6.01 -26.72 0.03
N ASN A 213 7.18 -27.32 -0.30
CA ASN A 213 7.86 -28.22 0.62
C ASN A 213 8.35 -27.52 1.90
N GLN A 214 8.82 -26.27 1.79
CA GLN A 214 9.29 -25.52 2.96
C GLN A 214 8.11 -24.97 3.76
N SER A 215 7.09 -24.43 3.10
CA SER A 215 5.86 -23.94 3.72
C SER A 215 5.15 -25.06 4.49
N CYS A 216 4.99 -26.23 3.87
CA CYS A 216 4.39 -27.41 4.52
C CYS A 216 5.16 -27.82 5.81
N LYS A 217 6.51 -27.83 5.78
CA LYS A 217 7.31 -28.13 6.98
C LYS A 217 7.10 -27.11 8.09
N ILE A 218 6.95 -25.83 7.73
CA ILE A 218 6.67 -24.76 8.68
C ILE A 218 5.26 -24.94 9.27
N GLU A 219 4.25 -25.19 8.43
CA GLU A 219 2.87 -25.38 8.86
C GLU A 219 2.71 -26.60 9.79
N ILE A 220 3.34 -27.73 9.47
CA ILE A 220 3.33 -28.93 10.34
C ILE A 220 3.88 -28.59 11.73
N LYS A 221 4.99 -27.84 11.81
CA LYS A 221 5.55 -27.43 13.09
C LYS A 221 4.65 -26.45 13.84
N LYS A 222 4.07 -25.46 13.14
CA LYS A 222 3.10 -24.52 13.73
C LYS A 222 1.89 -25.25 14.30
N THR A 223 1.32 -26.16 13.51
CA THR A 223 0.17 -26.97 13.91
C THR A 223 0.50 -27.82 15.13
N ALA A 224 1.70 -28.38 15.22
CA ALA A 224 2.12 -29.12 16.41
C ALA A 224 2.13 -28.25 17.70
N PHE A 225 2.61 -27.01 17.60
CA PHE A 225 2.54 -26.08 18.72
C PHE A 225 1.09 -25.67 19.06
N GLU A 226 0.25 -25.46 18.04
CA GLU A 226 -1.18 -25.18 18.25
C GLU A 226 -1.87 -26.33 18.98
N TRP A 227 -1.57 -27.57 18.61
CA TRP A 227 -2.10 -28.74 19.30
C TRP A 227 -1.68 -28.83 20.78
N ILE A 228 -0.45 -28.47 21.12
CA ILE A 228 -0.02 -28.38 22.52
C ILE A 228 -0.89 -27.38 23.29
N MET A 229 -1.17 -26.22 22.69
CA MET A 229 -2.03 -25.19 23.30
C MET A 229 -3.47 -25.70 23.48
N ILE A 230 -4.03 -26.34 22.44
CA ILE A 230 -5.38 -26.92 22.48
C ILE A 230 -5.47 -28.00 23.56
N LEU A 231 -4.52 -28.95 23.61
CA LEU A 231 -4.50 -30.02 24.61
C LEU A 231 -4.41 -29.42 26.03
N THR A 232 -3.56 -28.44 26.25
CA THR A 232 -3.47 -27.74 27.54
C THR A 232 -4.82 -27.14 27.93
N SER A 233 -5.48 -26.43 27.02
CA SER A 233 -6.81 -25.85 27.23
C SER A 233 -7.87 -26.90 27.54
N MET A 234 -7.87 -28.03 26.81
CA MET A 234 -8.79 -29.13 27.05
C MET A 234 -8.56 -29.80 28.43
N CYS A 235 -7.32 -30.08 28.82
CA CYS A 235 -7.01 -30.62 30.15
C CYS A 235 -7.51 -29.71 31.28
N LEU A 236 -7.34 -28.42 31.13
CA LEU A 236 -7.79 -27.45 32.10
C LEU A 236 -9.32 -27.33 32.13
N ALA A 237 -10.00 -27.42 30.99
CA ALA A 237 -11.47 -27.47 30.91
C ALA A 237 -12.03 -28.74 31.59
N VAL A 238 -11.41 -29.90 31.36
CA VAL A 238 -11.81 -31.17 32.02
C VAL A 238 -11.61 -31.10 33.53
N ALA A 239 -10.51 -30.51 34.00
CA ALA A 239 -10.24 -30.32 35.45
C ALA A 239 -11.30 -29.37 36.05
N GLY A 240 -11.66 -28.30 35.37
CA GLY A 240 -12.71 -27.39 35.80
C GLY A 240 -14.09 -28.04 35.84
N LEU A 241 -14.41 -28.89 34.83
CA LEU A 241 -15.66 -29.66 34.81
C LEU A 241 -15.72 -30.65 35.98
N ALA A 242 -14.67 -31.43 36.20
CA ALA A 242 -14.57 -32.36 37.33
C ALA A 242 -14.81 -31.67 38.68
N PHE A 243 -14.26 -30.44 38.83
CA PHE A 243 -14.47 -29.67 40.03
C PHE A 243 -15.92 -29.14 40.13
N ALA A 244 -16.54 -28.74 39.05
CA ALA A 244 -17.95 -28.31 39.04
C ALA A 244 -18.87 -29.51 39.42
N ILE A 245 -18.59 -30.69 38.90
CA ILE A 245 -19.31 -31.94 39.29
C ILE A 245 -19.10 -32.23 40.78
N PHE A 246 -17.88 -32.08 41.31
CA PHE A 246 -17.61 -32.22 42.74
C PHE A 246 -18.45 -31.26 43.60
N LEU A 247 -18.58 -30.00 43.21
CA LEU A 247 -19.44 -29.02 43.90
C LEU A 247 -20.91 -29.41 43.83
N PHE A 248 -21.37 -29.95 42.70
CA PHE A 248 -22.73 -30.46 42.55
C PHE A 248 -23.00 -31.65 43.48
N THR A 249 -22.11 -32.63 43.55
CA THR A 249 -22.24 -33.79 44.48
C THR A 249 -22.24 -33.38 45.96
N LYS A 250 -21.64 -32.25 46.26
CA LYS A 250 -21.66 -31.64 47.61
C LYS A 250 -22.88 -30.72 47.83
N ASN A 251 -23.86 -30.68 46.90
CA ASN A 251 -25.03 -29.80 46.96
C ASN A 251 -24.71 -28.31 47.08
N LYS A 252 -23.52 -27.87 46.58
CA LYS A 252 -23.10 -26.46 46.61
C LYS A 252 -23.61 -25.65 45.43
N ILE A 253 -23.90 -26.34 44.32
CA ILE A 253 -24.47 -25.74 43.09
C ILE A 253 -25.63 -26.62 42.60
N THR A 254 -26.54 -26.04 41.87
CA THR A 254 -27.71 -26.71 41.24
C THR A 254 -27.31 -27.37 39.90
N ILE A 255 -28.21 -28.22 39.35
CA ILE A 255 -27.97 -28.84 38.03
C ILE A 255 -27.96 -27.77 36.91
N GLY A 256 -28.78 -26.74 37.03
CA GLY A 256 -28.78 -25.63 36.07
C GLY A 256 -27.51 -24.80 36.13
N MET A 257 -27.00 -24.52 37.36
CA MET A 257 -25.72 -23.88 37.55
C MET A 257 -24.56 -24.73 36.98
N LEU A 258 -24.59 -26.07 37.15
CA LEU A 258 -23.61 -26.99 36.56
C LEU A 258 -23.65 -26.90 35.03
N SER A 259 -24.85 -27.01 34.41
CA SER A 259 -25.04 -26.93 32.97
C SER A 259 -24.54 -25.61 32.38
N SER A 260 -24.89 -24.49 33.02
CA SER A 260 -24.39 -23.17 32.62
C SER A 260 -22.87 -23.06 32.79
N THR A 261 -22.30 -23.63 33.87
CA THR A 261 -20.86 -23.60 34.08
C THR A 261 -20.09 -24.25 32.93
N ILE A 262 -20.58 -25.39 32.40
CA ILE A 262 -19.98 -26.06 31.24
C ILE A 262 -19.96 -25.13 30.02
N LEU A 263 -21.05 -24.45 29.74
CA LEU A 263 -21.15 -23.50 28.61
C LEU A 263 -20.24 -22.28 28.82
N TYR A 264 -20.19 -21.74 30.04
CA TYR A 264 -19.30 -20.63 30.37
C TYR A 264 -17.81 -21.01 30.27
N MET A 265 -17.44 -22.22 30.63
CA MET A 265 -16.08 -22.74 30.44
C MET A 265 -15.67 -22.75 28.97
N ASN A 266 -16.55 -23.24 28.09
CA ASN A 266 -16.29 -23.20 26.65
C ASN A 266 -16.13 -21.77 26.11
N VAL A 267 -17.05 -20.88 26.46
CA VAL A 267 -16.97 -19.46 26.05
C VAL A 267 -15.73 -18.78 26.58
N PHE A 268 -15.33 -19.06 27.83
CA PHE A 268 -14.13 -18.53 28.44
C PHE A 268 -12.88 -19.00 27.71
N SER A 269 -12.75 -20.32 27.45
CA SER A 269 -11.60 -20.88 26.72
C SER A 269 -11.48 -20.28 25.32
N GLN A 270 -12.57 -20.21 24.56
CA GLN A 270 -12.58 -19.60 23.22
C GLN A 270 -12.19 -18.13 23.24
N LYS A 271 -12.71 -17.34 24.20
CA LYS A 271 -12.33 -15.92 24.34
C LYS A 271 -10.87 -15.75 24.70
N LEU A 272 -10.35 -16.67 25.50
CA LEU A 272 -8.96 -16.65 25.92
C LEU A 272 -8.00 -16.96 24.77
N GLU A 273 -8.24 -18.05 24.05
CA GLU A 273 -7.47 -18.39 22.84
C GLU A 273 -7.54 -17.28 21.79
N GLY A 274 -8.75 -16.73 21.59
CA GLY A 274 -8.98 -15.61 20.70
C GLY A 274 -8.18 -14.36 21.09
N LEU A 275 -8.06 -14.06 22.38
CA LEU A 275 -7.27 -12.92 22.86
C LEU A 275 -5.80 -13.00 22.46
N LEU A 276 -5.20 -14.18 22.58
CA LEU A 276 -3.78 -14.38 22.24
C LEU A 276 -3.55 -14.16 20.73
N LYS A 277 -4.39 -14.75 19.88
CA LYS A 277 -4.36 -14.50 18.43
C LYS A 277 -4.56 -13.03 18.09
N LEU A 278 -5.52 -12.37 18.75
CA LEU A 278 -5.81 -10.94 18.55
C LEU A 278 -4.65 -10.02 18.93
N PHE A 279 -3.88 -10.33 19.96
CA PHE A 279 -2.69 -9.54 20.31
C PHE A 279 -1.65 -9.55 19.20
N ILE A 280 -1.40 -10.73 18.60
CA ILE A 280 -0.50 -10.88 17.46
C ILE A 280 -1.02 -10.09 16.26
N GLU A 281 -2.30 -10.27 15.90
CA GLU A 281 -2.94 -9.54 14.80
C GLU A 281 -2.89 -8.02 14.98
N VAL A 282 -3.16 -7.51 16.18
CA VAL A 282 -3.07 -6.08 16.51
C VAL A 282 -1.66 -5.56 16.32
N ARG A 283 -0.64 -6.33 16.66
CA ARG A 283 0.77 -5.98 16.46
C ARG A 283 1.11 -5.87 14.96
N TYR A 284 0.69 -6.83 14.14
CA TYR A 284 0.84 -6.74 12.68
C TYR A 284 0.10 -5.55 12.09
N GLY A 285 -1.14 -5.32 12.50
CA GLY A 285 -1.91 -4.16 12.06
C GLY A 285 -1.29 -2.83 12.49
N LYS A 286 -0.61 -2.78 13.64
CA LYS A 286 0.15 -1.61 14.10
C LYS A 286 1.33 -1.32 13.18
N THR A 287 2.08 -2.33 12.76
CA THR A 287 3.20 -2.16 11.82
C THR A 287 2.71 -1.62 10.47
N SER A 288 1.59 -2.14 9.95
CA SER A 288 0.95 -1.63 8.74
C SER A 288 0.53 -0.16 8.89
N LYS A 289 -0.02 0.20 10.06
CA LYS A 289 -0.39 1.59 10.37
C LYS A 289 0.83 2.51 10.39
N GLU A 290 1.93 2.09 11.02
CA GLU A 290 3.17 2.87 11.09
C GLU A 290 3.77 3.13 9.70
N LYS A 291 3.71 2.13 8.80
CA LYS A 291 4.11 2.30 7.39
C LYS A 291 3.29 3.39 6.69
N ILE A 292 1.96 3.32 6.79
CA ILE A 292 1.08 4.33 6.17
C ILE A 292 1.22 5.69 6.85
N ASP A 293 1.31 5.75 8.18
CA ASP A 293 1.50 7.00 8.90
C ASP A 293 2.81 7.72 8.51
N LYS A 294 3.86 6.97 8.15
CA LYS A 294 5.09 7.54 7.59
C LYS A 294 4.83 8.21 6.24
N ILE A 295 4.07 7.57 5.35
CA ILE A 295 3.68 8.16 4.06
C ILE A 295 2.81 9.40 4.28
N ILE A 296 1.79 9.32 5.15
CA ILE A 296 0.88 10.45 5.42
C ILE A 296 1.62 11.63 6.07
N LYS A 297 2.63 11.36 6.87
CA LYS A 297 3.44 12.39 7.55
C LYS A 297 4.61 12.90 6.72
N SER A 298 4.90 12.32 5.55
CA SER A 298 5.93 12.83 4.67
C SER A 298 5.65 14.29 4.33
N LYS A 299 6.70 15.10 4.31
CA LYS A 299 6.55 16.55 4.09
C LYS A 299 5.82 16.79 2.78
N ARG A 300 4.75 17.57 2.85
CA ARG A 300 4.03 18.04 1.66
C ARG A 300 4.93 18.99 0.92
N ASN A 301 5.00 18.82 -0.38
CA ASN A 301 5.75 19.74 -1.20
C ASN A 301 5.06 21.08 -1.34
N LYS A 302 5.88 22.06 -1.50
CA LYS A 302 5.47 23.32 -2.04
C LYS A 302 5.27 23.19 -3.54
N ILE A 303 4.42 24.03 -4.03
CA ILE A 303 3.93 24.12 -5.40
C ILE A 303 5.05 24.65 -6.30
N LEU A 304 4.95 24.34 -7.59
CA LEU A 304 5.66 24.98 -8.69
C LEU A 304 5.83 26.48 -8.43
N SER A 305 7.05 26.99 -8.54
CA SER A 305 7.29 28.42 -8.41
C SER A 305 6.39 29.17 -9.37
N ALA A 306 5.61 30.13 -8.85
CA ALA A 306 4.80 31.01 -9.67
C ALA A 306 5.66 32.10 -10.34
N GLU A 307 6.96 32.15 -10.04
CA GLU A 307 7.87 33.14 -10.66
C GLU A 307 8.17 32.71 -12.09
N GLU A 308 8.07 33.67 -13.01
CA GLU A 308 8.46 33.49 -14.40
C GLU A 308 9.95 33.13 -14.47
N PHE A 309 10.29 32.14 -15.26
CA PHE A 309 11.69 31.75 -15.48
C PHE A 309 12.46 32.84 -16.23
N LYS A 310 13.59 33.25 -15.67
CA LYS A 310 14.54 34.20 -16.31
C LYS A 310 15.90 33.53 -16.47
N THR A 311 16.46 33.02 -15.39
CA THR A 311 17.79 32.39 -15.36
C THR A 311 17.85 31.18 -14.45
N LEU A 312 18.65 30.21 -14.82
CA LEU A 312 19.04 29.06 -13.98
C LEU A 312 20.56 28.94 -14.01
N ASN A 313 21.18 28.98 -12.83
CA ASN A 313 22.62 28.86 -12.68
C ASN A 313 22.98 27.68 -11.77
N LEU A 314 23.85 26.80 -12.26
CA LEU A 314 24.53 25.78 -11.46
C LEU A 314 25.98 26.23 -11.24
N SER A 315 26.41 26.32 -9.98
CA SER A 315 27.75 26.74 -9.59
C SER A 315 28.46 25.64 -8.82
N ASP A 316 29.54 25.11 -9.41
CA ASP A 316 30.42 24.05 -8.88
C ASP A 316 29.66 22.81 -8.38
N VAL A 317 28.59 22.43 -9.10
CA VAL A 317 27.70 21.35 -8.71
C VAL A 317 28.35 19.99 -8.97
N SER A 318 28.46 19.16 -7.90
CA SER A 318 28.85 17.76 -8.00
C SER A 318 27.78 16.86 -7.41
N PHE A 319 27.64 15.66 -7.98
CA PHE A 319 26.65 14.69 -7.55
C PHE A 319 27.14 13.25 -7.64
N SER A 320 26.82 12.45 -6.63
CA SER A 320 27.11 11.03 -6.53
C SER A 320 25.88 10.25 -6.05
N TYR A 321 25.69 9.04 -6.54
CA TYR A 321 24.73 8.10 -5.97
C TYR A 321 25.38 7.26 -4.88
N ASN A 322 24.68 7.01 -3.78
CA ASN A 322 25.11 6.08 -2.74
C ASN A 322 24.54 4.69 -3.03
N THR A 323 25.38 3.66 -3.06
CA THR A 323 24.95 2.27 -3.14
C THR A 323 24.35 1.81 -1.80
N LYS A 324 23.66 0.64 -1.81
CA LYS A 324 23.15 0.01 -0.58
C LYS A 324 24.26 -0.34 0.40
N ASP A 325 25.47 -0.57 -0.10
CA ASP A 325 26.66 -0.93 0.68
C ASP A 325 27.44 0.29 1.19
N GLY A 326 26.93 1.51 0.94
CA GLY A 326 27.51 2.76 1.42
C GLY A 326 28.60 3.35 0.53
N GLU A 327 28.91 2.76 -0.62
CA GLU A 327 29.84 3.32 -1.59
C GLU A 327 29.22 4.50 -2.35
N SER A 328 30.01 5.55 -2.59
CA SER A 328 29.60 6.73 -3.34
C SER A 328 30.11 6.67 -4.76
N ILE A 329 29.22 6.58 -5.73
CA ILE A 329 29.55 6.57 -7.17
C ILE A 329 29.42 7.98 -7.73
N PRO A 330 30.52 8.68 -8.06
CA PRO A 330 30.48 10.03 -8.60
C PRO A 330 29.95 10.02 -10.04
N ILE A 331 28.96 10.85 -10.33
CA ILE A 331 28.35 10.98 -11.66
C ILE A 331 28.66 12.32 -12.30
N LEU A 332 28.54 13.41 -11.55
CA LEU A 332 28.82 14.76 -12.03
C LEU A 332 29.86 15.44 -11.16
N LYS A 333 30.76 16.20 -11.80
CA LYS A 333 31.94 16.81 -11.15
C LYS A 333 32.07 18.26 -11.58
N ASN A 334 31.92 19.18 -10.61
CA ASN A 334 32.14 20.61 -10.77
C ASN A 334 31.44 21.19 -12.01
N ILE A 335 30.13 20.92 -12.12
CA ILE A 335 29.30 21.41 -13.21
C ILE A 335 29.03 22.90 -12.99
N ASN A 336 29.40 23.71 -13.98
CA ASN A 336 29.07 25.13 -14.08
C ASN A 336 28.28 25.33 -15.36
N LEU A 337 27.04 25.84 -15.26
CA LEU A 337 26.23 26.18 -16.41
C LEU A 337 25.26 27.31 -16.09
N GLN A 338 24.91 28.07 -17.11
CA GLN A 338 23.87 29.07 -17.07
C GLN A 338 22.88 28.82 -18.20
N ILE A 339 21.60 28.93 -17.92
CA ILE A 339 20.49 28.82 -18.86
C ILE A 339 19.65 30.06 -18.70
N ASN A 340 19.37 30.77 -19.80
CA ASN A 340 18.54 31.96 -19.81
C ASN A 340 17.21 31.67 -20.50
N LYS A 341 16.19 32.48 -20.19
CA LYS A 341 14.90 32.42 -20.89
C LYS A 341 15.12 32.52 -22.41
N GLY A 342 14.50 31.62 -23.16
CA GLY A 342 14.59 31.58 -24.62
C GLY A 342 15.74 30.77 -25.18
N ASP A 343 16.71 30.34 -24.35
CA ASP A 343 17.84 29.55 -24.84
C ASP A 343 17.40 28.18 -25.44
N LYS A 344 18.03 27.81 -26.57
CA LYS A 344 17.88 26.53 -27.24
C LYS A 344 19.13 25.70 -27.01
N ILE A 345 19.01 24.62 -26.24
CA ILE A 345 20.15 23.82 -25.76
C ILE A 345 20.03 22.40 -26.23
N LEU A 346 21.08 21.88 -26.86
CA LEU A 346 21.23 20.47 -27.18
C LEU A 346 22.19 19.83 -26.16
N LEU A 347 21.69 18.89 -25.36
CA LEU A 347 22.50 18.13 -24.41
C LEU A 347 22.90 16.79 -25.00
N THR A 348 24.20 16.59 -25.23
CA THR A 348 24.80 15.42 -25.83
C THR A 348 25.75 14.69 -24.87
N GLY A 349 26.15 13.48 -25.21
CA GLY A 349 27.10 12.66 -24.43
C GLY A 349 26.80 11.18 -24.53
N LYS A 350 27.78 10.33 -24.22
CA LYS A 350 27.62 8.86 -24.25
C LYS A 350 26.52 8.39 -23.29
N SER A 351 25.92 7.21 -23.57
CA SER A 351 25.01 6.59 -22.62
C SER A 351 25.70 6.37 -21.28
N GLY A 352 25.01 6.67 -20.17
CA GLY A 352 25.61 6.59 -18.82
C GLY A 352 26.52 7.78 -18.43
N SER A 353 26.66 8.82 -19.26
CA SER A 353 27.49 10.00 -18.91
C SER A 353 26.93 10.88 -17.81
N GLY A 354 25.65 10.69 -17.41
CA GLY A 354 25.00 11.48 -16.36
C GLY A 354 24.00 12.53 -16.88
N LYS A 355 23.60 12.51 -18.17
CA LYS A 355 22.65 13.46 -18.77
C LYS A 355 21.32 13.55 -17.99
N SER A 356 20.68 12.41 -17.75
CA SER A 356 19.42 12.36 -16.97
C SER A 356 19.62 12.78 -15.50
N THR A 357 20.82 12.59 -14.95
CA THR A 357 21.16 13.10 -13.61
C THR A 357 21.27 14.62 -13.61
N LEU A 358 21.89 15.20 -14.65
CA LEU A 358 21.97 16.65 -14.82
C LEU A 358 20.57 17.27 -14.96
N ILE A 359 19.68 16.66 -15.79
CA ILE A 359 18.29 17.12 -15.90
C ILE A 359 17.57 17.04 -14.56
N LYS A 360 17.73 15.97 -13.79
CA LYS A 360 17.10 15.87 -12.46
C LYS A 360 17.62 16.95 -11.49
N LEU A 361 18.86 17.38 -11.59
CA LEU A 361 19.40 18.50 -10.81
C LEU A 361 18.84 19.84 -11.32
N ILE A 362 18.75 20.05 -12.63
CA ILE A 362 18.12 21.23 -13.25
C ILE A 362 16.65 21.34 -12.78
N LEU A 363 15.93 20.25 -12.72
CA LEU A 363 14.53 20.20 -12.26
C LEU A 363 14.37 20.28 -10.73
N ASN A 364 15.47 20.36 -9.98
CA ASN A 364 15.48 20.25 -8.50
C ASN A 364 14.87 18.95 -7.95
N LEU A 365 14.88 17.87 -8.75
CA LEU A 365 14.48 16.53 -8.34
C LEU A 365 15.58 15.80 -7.57
N LEU A 366 16.84 16.23 -7.73
CA LEU A 366 18.01 15.76 -6.97
C LEU A 366 18.71 16.97 -6.36
N LYS A 367 19.29 16.76 -5.17
CA LYS A 367 20.11 17.76 -4.51
C LYS A 367 21.58 17.51 -4.81
N PRO A 368 22.36 18.54 -5.13
CA PRO A 368 23.78 18.40 -5.30
C PRO A 368 24.46 17.99 -3.97
N ASN A 369 25.52 17.19 -4.04
CA ASN A 369 26.35 16.91 -2.88
C ASN A 369 27.21 18.10 -2.52
N THR A 370 27.71 18.83 -3.54
CA THR A 370 28.45 20.09 -3.40
C THR A 370 27.99 21.08 -4.45
N GLY A 371 28.27 22.35 -4.25
CA GLY A 371 27.83 23.43 -5.13
C GLY A 371 26.42 23.94 -4.81
N LYS A 372 25.90 24.82 -5.66
CA LYS A 372 24.63 25.49 -5.47
C LYS A 372 23.88 25.64 -6.78
N VAL A 373 22.55 25.63 -6.71
CA VAL A 373 21.64 25.88 -7.84
C VAL A 373 20.86 27.14 -7.54
N TYR A 374 20.85 28.07 -8.48
CA TYR A 374 20.16 29.36 -8.37
C TYR A 374 19.09 29.45 -9.44
N PHE A 375 17.89 29.88 -9.05
CA PHE A 375 16.78 30.19 -9.93
C PHE A 375 16.46 31.69 -9.82
N ASN A 376 16.50 32.41 -10.94
CA ASN A 376 16.35 33.89 -10.96
C ASN A 376 17.23 34.55 -9.90
N ASP A 377 18.52 34.15 -9.85
CA ASP A 377 19.54 34.66 -8.92
C ASP A 377 19.29 34.36 -7.43
N LYS A 378 18.22 33.62 -7.11
CA LYS A 378 17.93 33.15 -5.75
C LYS A 378 18.35 31.71 -5.59
N LEU A 379 18.95 31.36 -4.44
CA LEU A 379 19.23 29.97 -4.10
C LEU A 379 17.92 29.19 -4.03
N ILE A 380 17.84 28.08 -4.78
CA ILE A 380 16.63 27.23 -4.79
C ILE A 380 16.40 26.64 -3.42
N SER A 381 15.17 26.76 -2.92
CA SER A 381 14.76 26.07 -1.70
C SER A 381 14.49 24.59 -1.96
N ASP A 382 14.66 23.76 -0.91
CA ASP A 382 14.46 22.31 -0.95
C ASP A 382 13.03 21.88 -1.36
N ASN A 383 12.09 22.79 -1.41
CA ASN A 383 10.68 22.54 -1.60
C ASN A 383 10.08 23.27 -2.82
N GLU A 384 10.90 23.68 -3.76
CA GLU A 384 10.45 24.36 -4.98
C GLU A 384 10.70 23.46 -6.20
N TYR A 385 9.72 23.36 -7.10
CA TYR A 385 9.91 22.83 -8.44
C TYR A 385 10.10 23.98 -9.42
N LEU A 386 11.00 23.77 -10.38
CA LEU A 386 11.18 24.72 -11.43
C LEU A 386 10.07 24.61 -12.48
N PRO A 387 9.65 25.71 -13.11
CA PRO A 387 8.55 25.74 -14.08
C PRO A 387 9.01 25.20 -15.46
N PHE A 388 9.57 24.00 -15.48
CA PHE A 388 9.92 23.29 -16.69
C PHE A 388 8.94 22.13 -16.93
N TYR A 389 8.43 22.00 -18.13
CA TYR A 389 7.71 20.81 -18.56
C TYR A 389 8.71 19.75 -19.01
N PHE A 390 8.73 18.64 -18.33
CA PHE A 390 9.67 17.54 -18.60
C PHE A 390 8.97 16.37 -19.25
N ILE A 391 9.45 15.95 -20.42
CA ILE A 391 9.04 14.70 -21.07
C ILE A 391 10.24 13.77 -21.11
N ASN A 392 10.10 12.62 -20.48
CA ASN A 392 11.11 11.57 -20.49
C ASN A 392 10.83 10.57 -21.62
N GLN A 393 11.80 9.71 -21.88
CA GLN A 393 11.72 8.63 -22.88
C GLN A 393 10.49 7.70 -22.67
N ASN A 394 10.12 7.46 -21.40
CA ASN A 394 8.97 6.63 -21.03
C ASN A 394 7.79 7.52 -20.58
N PHE A 395 7.17 8.22 -21.51
CA PHE A 395 5.98 9.01 -21.22
C PHE A 395 4.78 8.11 -20.86
N HIS A 396 3.93 8.60 -19.97
CA HIS A 396 2.74 7.87 -19.54
C HIS A 396 1.47 8.43 -20.21
N LEU A 397 0.65 7.55 -20.77
CA LEU A 397 -0.72 7.83 -21.17
C LEU A 397 -1.68 7.09 -20.24
N PHE A 398 -2.71 7.79 -19.80
CA PHE A 398 -3.76 7.22 -18.96
C PHE A 398 -4.76 6.44 -19.81
N LYS A 399 -5.43 5.45 -19.20
CA LYS A 399 -6.54 4.70 -19.83
C LYS A 399 -7.82 5.54 -19.90
N THR A 400 -7.72 6.69 -20.53
CA THR A 400 -8.80 7.64 -20.75
C THR A 400 -8.81 8.05 -22.23
N SER A 401 -9.67 8.98 -22.63
CA SER A 401 -9.70 9.49 -24.00
C SER A 401 -8.39 10.16 -24.40
N ILE A 402 -8.13 10.29 -25.69
CA ILE A 402 -7.00 11.07 -26.20
C ILE A 402 -7.13 12.53 -25.74
N GLU A 403 -8.36 13.05 -25.75
CA GLU A 403 -8.66 14.40 -25.25
C GLU A 403 -8.24 14.57 -23.79
N ASP A 404 -8.67 13.67 -22.89
CA ASP A 404 -8.26 13.71 -21.48
C ASP A 404 -6.74 13.60 -21.31
N ASN A 405 -6.10 12.81 -22.17
CA ASN A 405 -4.64 12.67 -22.15
C ASN A 405 -3.90 13.92 -22.61
N ILE A 406 -4.49 14.73 -23.47
CA ILE A 406 -3.90 15.98 -23.96
C ILE A 406 -4.18 17.13 -23.01
N PHE A 407 -5.43 17.30 -22.57
CA PHE A 407 -5.89 18.50 -21.86
C PHE A 407 -6.04 18.33 -20.35
N PHE A 408 -5.97 17.11 -19.80
CA PHE A 408 -6.14 16.84 -18.36
C PHE A 408 -7.40 17.46 -17.73
N GLY A 409 -8.48 17.55 -18.51
CA GLY A 409 -9.76 18.15 -18.07
C GLY A 409 -9.91 19.61 -18.42
N ASP A 410 -8.90 20.25 -19.00
CA ASP A 410 -9.01 21.60 -19.54
C ASP A 410 -9.83 21.63 -20.84
N LYS A 411 -10.21 22.85 -21.26
CA LYS A 411 -11.05 23.03 -22.44
C LYS A 411 -10.32 22.55 -23.70
N LYS A 412 -10.97 21.67 -24.47
CA LYS A 412 -10.49 21.18 -25.76
C LYS A 412 -10.22 22.31 -26.74
N GLN A 413 -9.07 22.25 -27.40
CA GLN A 413 -8.62 23.18 -28.42
C GLN A 413 -8.14 22.39 -29.65
N LYS A 414 -8.20 22.98 -30.82
CA LYS A 414 -7.82 22.32 -32.08
C LYS A 414 -6.31 22.38 -32.34
N GLU A 415 -5.66 23.45 -31.92
CA GLU A 415 -4.24 23.70 -32.15
C GLU A 415 -3.33 22.57 -31.67
N PRO A 416 -3.44 22.00 -30.45
CA PRO A 416 -2.61 20.89 -30.01
C PRO A 416 -2.70 19.63 -30.91
N TYR A 417 -3.88 19.36 -31.48
CA TYR A 417 -4.04 18.26 -32.42
C TYR A 417 -3.33 18.53 -33.76
N VAL A 418 -3.39 19.78 -34.26
CA VAL A 418 -2.69 20.19 -35.49
C VAL A 418 -1.18 20.11 -35.29
N PHE A 419 -0.66 20.62 -34.17
CA PHE A 419 0.76 20.55 -33.83
C PHE A 419 1.28 19.11 -33.77
N ALA A 420 0.51 18.22 -33.20
CA ALA A 420 0.89 16.83 -33.05
C ALA A 420 0.51 15.96 -34.25
N ARG A 421 -0.06 16.53 -35.32
CA ARG A 421 -0.59 15.80 -36.48
C ARG A 421 -1.57 14.69 -36.06
N LEU A 422 -2.50 15.05 -35.17
CA LEU A 422 -3.53 14.15 -34.61
C LEU A 422 -4.95 14.61 -34.96
N GLU A 423 -5.13 15.46 -35.99
CA GLU A 423 -6.40 16.08 -36.37
C GLU A 423 -7.49 15.03 -36.60
N LYS A 424 -7.11 13.84 -37.12
CA LYS A 424 -8.03 12.72 -37.32
C LYS A 424 -8.74 12.23 -36.06
N PHE A 425 -8.23 12.58 -34.89
CA PHE A 425 -8.78 12.20 -33.59
C PHE A 425 -9.59 13.31 -32.93
N TYR A 426 -9.62 14.52 -33.50
CA TYR A 426 -10.26 15.68 -32.89
C TYR A 426 -11.74 15.46 -32.58
N ASP A 427 -12.48 14.86 -33.53
CA ASP A 427 -13.93 14.59 -33.40
C ASP A 427 -14.24 13.16 -32.96
N LYS A 428 -13.25 12.41 -32.48
CA LYS A 428 -13.39 11.03 -32.10
C LYS A 428 -13.15 10.83 -30.60
N ASP A 429 -14.11 10.22 -29.94
CA ASP A 429 -13.95 9.74 -28.56
C ASP A 429 -13.22 8.39 -28.57
N ILE A 430 -11.87 8.45 -28.66
CA ILE A 430 -11.01 7.26 -28.69
C ILE A 430 -10.23 7.20 -27.39
N THR A 431 -10.34 6.05 -26.72
CA THR A 431 -9.49 5.74 -25.57
C THR A 431 -8.07 5.42 -26.02
N ALA A 432 -7.09 6.11 -25.41
CA ALA A 432 -5.68 5.99 -25.80
C ALA A 432 -5.08 4.59 -25.57
N LEU A 433 -5.72 3.74 -24.77
CA LEU A 433 -5.22 2.43 -24.33
C LEU A 433 -6.31 1.35 -24.31
N ASP A 434 -7.25 1.36 -25.27
CA ASP A 434 -8.28 0.34 -25.31
C ASP A 434 -7.68 -1.01 -25.76
N THR A 435 -8.03 -2.07 -25.05
CA THR A 435 -7.61 -3.43 -25.36
C THR A 435 -8.44 -4.03 -26.48
N ASP A 436 -9.64 -3.50 -26.75
CA ASP A 436 -10.62 -4.06 -27.66
C ASP A 436 -11.05 -3.12 -28.81
N GLY A 437 -10.46 -1.93 -28.93
CA GLY A 437 -10.82 -0.90 -29.91
C GLY A 437 -9.69 -0.46 -30.83
N VAL A 438 -9.87 0.63 -31.53
CA VAL A 438 -8.89 1.23 -32.46
C VAL A 438 -7.64 1.62 -31.65
N GLN A 439 -6.62 0.79 -31.72
CA GLN A 439 -5.33 1.07 -31.08
C GLN A 439 -4.64 2.22 -31.83
N ILE A 440 -4.26 3.25 -31.09
CA ILE A 440 -3.36 4.25 -31.62
C ILE A 440 -1.94 3.66 -31.72
N SER A 441 -1.26 3.96 -32.81
CA SER A 441 0.13 3.51 -33.03
C SER A 441 1.10 4.08 -32.00
N GLY A 442 2.28 3.46 -31.86
CA GLY A 442 3.33 3.97 -30.96
C GLY A 442 3.68 5.44 -31.21
N GLY A 443 3.85 5.83 -32.49
CA GLY A 443 4.10 7.22 -32.87
C GLY A 443 2.93 8.17 -32.58
N GLU A 444 1.69 7.71 -32.65
CA GLU A 444 0.52 8.51 -32.26
C GLU A 444 0.45 8.71 -30.74
N LYS A 445 0.85 7.71 -29.96
CA LYS A 445 1.00 7.84 -28.50
C LYS A 445 2.03 8.89 -28.13
N GLU A 446 3.20 8.88 -28.79
CA GLU A 446 4.23 9.90 -28.59
C GLU A 446 3.71 11.28 -28.96
N ARG A 447 3.04 11.42 -30.12
CA ARG A 447 2.45 12.68 -30.55
C ARG A 447 1.37 13.18 -29.58
N ALA A 448 0.57 12.30 -28.99
CA ALA A 448 -0.41 12.69 -27.97
C ALA A 448 0.29 13.22 -26.69
N ALA A 449 1.41 12.63 -26.29
CA ALA A 449 2.21 13.15 -25.19
C ALA A 449 2.82 14.53 -25.51
N LEU A 450 3.23 14.76 -26.74
CA LEU A 450 3.74 16.05 -27.20
C LEU A 450 2.64 17.13 -27.32
N ALA A 451 1.42 16.73 -27.72
CA ALA A 451 0.28 17.65 -27.77
C ALA A 451 -0.03 18.32 -26.43
N ARG A 452 0.31 17.66 -25.31
CA ARG A 452 0.20 18.25 -23.95
C ARG A 452 0.97 19.55 -23.78
N ILE A 453 2.15 19.67 -24.43
CA ILE A 453 2.99 20.87 -24.36
C ILE A 453 2.23 22.07 -24.89
N PHE A 454 1.60 21.90 -26.05
CA PHE A 454 0.85 22.96 -26.70
C PHE A 454 -0.47 23.25 -25.98
N ALA A 455 -1.13 22.24 -25.44
CA ALA A 455 -2.34 22.43 -24.62
C ALA A 455 -2.07 23.21 -23.34
N GLY A 456 -0.95 22.94 -22.66
CA GLY A 456 -0.56 23.62 -21.41
C GLY A 456 0.15 24.96 -21.60
N SER A 457 0.44 25.41 -22.83
CA SER A 457 1.15 26.67 -23.13
C SER A 457 2.46 26.85 -22.33
N TYR A 458 3.20 25.77 -22.15
CA TYR A 458 4.45 25.78 -21.40
C TYR A 458 5.54 26.59 -22.11
N LYS A 459 6.29 27.39 -21.35
CA LYS A 459 7.36 28.27 -21.85
C LYS A 459 8.76 27.69 -21.67
N ASN A 460 8.92 26.67 -20.85
CA ASN A 460 10.21 26.03 -20.60
C ASN A 460 10.05 24.52 -20.72
N ILE A 461 10.78 23.89 -21.63
CA ILE A 461 10.59 22.48 -22.00
C ILE A 461 11.92 21.76 -21.95
N ILE A 462 11.90 20.57 -21.34
CA ILE A 462 13.01 19.62 -21.36
C ILE A 462 12.52 18.30 -21.96
N MET A 463 13.21 17.82 -23.00
CA MET A 463 12.91 16.56 -23.66
C MET A 463 14.09 15.60 -23.55
N ASP A 464 13.82 14.40 -23.02
CA ASP A 464 14.81 13.34 -22.85
C ASP A 464 14.47 12.16 -23.79
N GLU A 465 15.15 12.10 -24.96
CA GLU A 465 15.02 11.05 -25.98
C GLU A 465 13.57 10.74 -26.45
N THR A 466 12.69 11.70 -26.39
CA THR A 466 11.22 11.53 -26.50
C THR A 466 10.75 11.22 -27.94
N PHE A 467 11.59 11.43 -28.93
CA PHE A 467 11.19 11.29 -30.34
C PHE A 467 11.56 9.93 -30.98
N ALA A 468 11.93 8.92 -30.19
CA ALA A 468 12.46 7.66 -30.72
C ALA A 468 11.48 6.91 -31.63
N GLY A 469 10.18 7.00 -31.38
CA GLY A 469 9.11 6.38 -32.19
C GLY A 469 8.55 7.25 -33.30
N LEU A 470 9.00 8.50 -33.48
CA LEU A 470 8.57 9.36 -34.57
C LEU A 470 9.41 9.15 -35.83
N ASP A 471 8.74 9.18 -36.98
CA ASP A 471 9.44 9.31 -38.25
C ASP A 471 10.15 10.67 -38.34
N PHE A 472 11.14 10.76 -39.22
CA PHE A 472 12.01 11.93 -39.31
C PHE A 472 11.28 13.22 -39.71
N GLU A 473 10.23 13.14 -40.53
CA GLU A 473 9.46 14.30 -40.96
C GLU A 473 8.63 14.88 -39.82
N ASN A 474 7.92 14.02 -39.06
CA ASN A 474 7.15 14.44 -37.89
C ASN A 474 8.06 14.99 -36.80
N TYR A 475 9.21 14.35 -36.58
CA TYR A 475 10.23 14.85 -35.65
C TYR A 475 10.68 16.27 -36.02
N LYS A 476 11.19 16.48 -37.26
CA LYS A 476 11.63 17.81 -37.74
C LYS A 476 10.53 18.86 -37.65
N PHE A 477 9.31 18.51 -38.03
CA PHE A 477 8.18 19.43 -37.97
C PHE A 477 7.95 19.94 -36.55
N ILE A 478 7.88 19.06 -35.57
CA ILE A 478 7.64 19.42 -34.16
C ILE A 478 8.84 20.15 -33.56
N GLN A 479 10.06 19.65 -33.79
CA GLN A 479 11.29 20.27 -33.30
C GLN A 479 11.44 21.70 -33.79
N ASN A 480 11.20 21.95 -35.10
CA ASN A 480 11.27 23.30 -35.66
C ASN A 480 10.29 24.27 -34.97
N LYS A 481 9.10 23.81 -34.58
CA LYS A 481 8.16 24.65 -33.83
C LYS A 481 8.71 25.10 -32.48
N PHE A 482 9.46 24.24 -31.81
CA PHE A 482 10.12 24.60 -30.55
C PHE A 482 11.34 25.50 -30.74
N LEU A 483 12.13 25.26 -31.79
CA LEU A 483 13.33 26.04 -32.08
C LEU A 483 13.00 27.44 -32.62
N ASP A 484 11.91 27.58 -33.38
CA ASP A 484 11.49 28.84 -33.99
C ASP A 484 10.77 29.81 -32.99
N ASP A 485 10.24 29.26 -31.87
CA ASP A 485 9.59 30.10 -30.82
C ASP A 485 10.64 30.74 -29.93
N LYS A 486 10.87 32.07 -30.11
CA LYS A 486 11.88 32.85 -29.36
C LYS A 486 11.58 32.96 -27.86
N GLU A 487 10.33 32.83 -27.43
CA GLU A 487 9.92 32.92 -26.03
C GLU A 487 10.13 31.60 -25.27
N LEU A 488 10.31 30.52 -26.00
CA LEU A 488 10.40 29.18 -25.45
C LEU A 488 11.83 28.84 -25.07
N THR A 489 12.10 28.46 -23.82
CA THR A 489 13.35 27.83 -23.40
C THR A 489 13.26 26.34 -23.71
N TYR A 490 14.20 25.79 -24.47
CA TYR A 490 14.15 24.42 -24.96
C TYR A 490 15.45 23.68 -24.72
N ILE A 491 15.39 22.56 -24.02
CA ILE A 491 16.51 21.66 -23.78
C ILE A 491 16.16 20.29 -24.37
N GLU A 492 16.96 19.80 -25.28
CA GLU A 492 16.77 18.49 -25.92
C GLU A 492 17.95 17.57 -25.64
N ILE A 493 17.66 16.36 -25.18
CA ILE A 493 18.61 15.24 -25.21
C ILE A 493 18.26 14.37 -26.41
N SER A 494 19.21 14.20 -27.34
CA SER A 494 18.99 13.35 -28.50
C SER A 494 20.26 12.60 -28.88
N HIS A 495 20.08 11.40 -29.41
CA HIS A 495 21.11 10.56 -30.03
C HIS A 495 21.00 10.54 -31.57
N ARG A 496 20.02 11.27 -32.14
CA ARG A 496 19.85 11.40 -33.58
C ARG A 496 20.81 12.41 -34.17
N GLU A 497 21.07 12.30 -35.48
CA GLU A 497 21.68 13.37 -36.25
C GLU A 497 20.73 14.56 -36.30
N ILE A 498 21.11 15.64 -35.64
CA ILE A 498 20.33 16.87 -35.48
C ILE A 498 21.07 18.01 -36.20
N ASP A 499 20.27 18.90 -36.79
CA ASP A 499 20.77 20.17 -37.28
C ASP A 499 21.17 21.06 -36.08
N THR A 500 22.44 21.05 -35.76
CA THR A 500 22.99 21.77 -34.59
C THR A 500 22.99 23.27 -34.76
N GLU A 501 22.92 23.79 -35.99
CA GLU A 501 22.95 25.24 -36.29
C GLU A 501 21.74 26.00 -35.73
N LYS A 502 20.66 25.29 -35.44
CA LYS A 502 19.44 25.90 -34.88
C LYS A 502 19.48 26.09 -33.37
N PHE A 503 20.41 25.44 -32.67
CA PHE A 503 20.60 25.61 -31.23
C PHE A 503 21.51 26.80 -30.92
N ASP A 504 21.33 27.39 -29.76
CA ASP A 504 22.22 28.45 -29.25
C ASP A 504 23.47 27.83 -28.59
N TYR A 505 23.27 26.72 -27.85
CA TYR A 505 24.33 26.03 -27.12
C TYR A 505 24.29 24.51 -27.35
N ILE A 506 25.47 23.90 -27.39
CA ILE A 506 25.64 22.46 -27.29
C ILE A 506 26.36 22.16 -25.98
N PHE A 507 25.68 21.43 -25.10
CA PHE A 507 26.20 20.93 -23.84
C PHE A 507 26.67 19.49 -24.03
N THR A 508 27.97 19.24 -23.93
CA THR A 508 28.54 17.91 -24.07
C THR A 508 29.00 17.38 -22.72
N LEU A 509 28.40 16.29 -22.26
CA LEU A 509 28.71 15.66 -20.97
C LEU A 509 29.64 14.45 -21.16
N GLU A 510 30.89 14.56 -20.67
CA GLU A 510 31.89 13.51 -20.76
C GLU A 510 32.63 13.33 -19.43
N GLY A 511 32.77 12.08 -18.97
CA GLY A 511 33.47 11.78 -17.72
C GLY A 511 32.97 12.52 -16.48
N GLY A 512 31.68 12.90 -16.49
CA GLY A 512 31.04 13.68 -15.43
C GLY A 512 31.33 15.19 -15.47
N LYS A 513 31.98 15.70 -16.51
CA LYS A 513 32.27 17.11 -16.74
C LYS A 513 31.42 17.64 -17.91
N LEU A 514 31.02 18.91 -17.84
CA LEU A 514 30.24 19.59 -18.85
C LEU A 514 31.13 20.52 -19.68
N ASN A 515 31.11 20.33 -20.99
CA ASN A 515 31.70 21.24 -21.97
C ASN A 515 30.59 21.99 -22.66
N VAL A 516 30.67 23.32 -22.72
CA VAL A 516 29.66 24.21 -23.34
C VAL A 516 30.27 24.80 -24.61
N THR A 517 29.61 24.57 -25.74
CA THR A 517 29.95 25.16 -27.03
C THR A 517 28.84 26.11 -27.47
N THR A 518 29.16 27.35 -27.73
CA THR A 518 28.22 28.33 -28.32
C THR A 518 28.16 28.14 -29.82
N VAL A 519 26.97 27.99 -30.38
CA VAL A 519 26.75 27.77 -31.81
C VAL A 519 26.43 29.09 -32.52
N LYS A 520 25.64 29.94 -31.85
CA LYS A 520 25.29 31.29 -32.38
C LYS A 520 25.94 32.34 -31.50
N GLU A 521 26.69 33.25 -32.10
CA GLU A 521 27.03 34.50 -31.43
C GLU A 521 25.75 35.37 -31.34
N LYS A 522 25.35 35.71 -30.13
CA LYS A 522 24.17 36.57 -29.86
C LYS A 522 24.47 38.02 -30.18
#